data_87eb49ce110f106faa7a68ddae13507a
#
_entry.id   87eb49ce110f106faa7a68ddae13507a
#
_cell.length_a   1.000
_cell.length_b   1.000
_cell.length_c   1.000
_cell.angle_alpha   90.00
_cell.angle_beta   90.00
_cell.angle_gamma   90.00
#
_symmetry.space_group_name_H-M   'P 1'
#
loop_
_entity.id
_entity.type
_entity.pdbx_description
1 polymer ?
#
loop_
_entity_poly.entity_id
_entity_poly.type
_entity_poly.pdbx_seq_one_letter_code
_entity_poly.pdbx_strand_id
1 'polypeptide(L)'
;MNKKALWIIGAQISLIIVLVWVVVLVGRDEYETMQDDNEEEIEGPVHVVDQNGLQVVQLNLATQQNSGISVQALQAYDYHGNIKVLGSVVSIQTLVDYNSQYQALKTQLAVAESILPNHQLQYQRYKQLNEDDKNVSDKAVQEAQTLVINDQTQIKSTQAQLKALSDTIVAQWGKPLAALITQNPSSGPLHDLITQKKVLVQASFPLNFKEPEVNSTIFISPIQDEVKPIRADYVSQSIQTDISNIGKTYFYSAPADFLRVGMRVNVVPAQSSSAMLKGVIVPNQAIVWHGGMAWIYVKTKQDTFLRKPVASDVELDNGWFDSNLRAGTEVVIHGAQLLLSEEFKFQIKNENDD
;
A
#
# COMPACT_ATOMS: atom_id res chain seq x y z
N MET A 1 89.36 -19.64 5.13
CA MET A 1 88.11 -20.36 4.91
C MET A 1 88.37 -21.55 4.00
N ASN A 2 88.14 -22.75 4.47
CA ASN A 2 88.48 -23.98 3.75
C ASN A 2 87.58 -24.10 2.48
N LYS A 3 88.18 -24.19 1.27
CA LYS A 3 87.51 -24.36 0.02
C LYS A 3 86.51 -25.50 0.03
N LYS A 4 86.69 -26.53 0.81
CA LYS A 4 85.75 -27.65 1.02
C LYS A 4 84.44 -27.23 1.77
N ALA A 5 84.57 -26.31 2.76
CA ALA A 5 83.38 -25.80 3.47
C ALA A 5 82.51 -24.92 2.60
N LEU A 6 83.11 -24.15 1.68
CA LEU A 6 82.33 -23.32 0.74
C LEU A 6 81.54 -24.17 -0.28
N TRP A 7 82.12 -25.33 -0.70
CA TRP A 7 81.46 -26.28 -1.59
C TRP A 7 80.28 -26.98 -0.91
N ILE A 8 80.38 -27.32 0.36
CA ILE A 8 79.34 -27.97 1.14
C ILE A 8 78.18 -27.01 1.37
N ILE A 9 78.46 -25.73 1.70
CA ILE A 9 77.43 -24.68 1.89
C ILE A 9 76.73 -24.42 0.55
N GLY A 10 77.45 -24.36 -0.59
CA GLY A 10 76.84 -24.20 -1.90
C GLY A 10 75.92 -25.35 -2.32
N ALA A 11 76.34 -26.60 -2.00
CA ALA A 11 75.49 -27.78 -2.26
C ALA A 11 74.22 -27.81 -1.35
N GLN A 12 74.31 -27.37 -0.09
CA GLN A 12 73.13 -27.27 0.78
C GLN A 12 72.15 -26.21 0.33
N ILE A 13 72.66 -25.04 -0.11
CA ILE A 13 71.77 -23.98 -0.63
C ILE A 13 71.08 -24.45 -1.93
N SER A 14 71.81 -25.13 -2.81
CA SER A 14 71.19 -25.68 -4.02
C SER A 14 70.13 -26.72 -3.71
N LEU A 15 70.37 -27.60 -2.69
CA LEU A 15 69.38 -28.61 -2.28
C LEU A 15 68.11 -27.96 -1.68
N ILE A 16 68.28 -26.88 -0.89
CA ILE A 16 67.16 -26.14 -0.32
C ILE A 16 66.32 -25.49 -1.44
N ILE A 17 66.97 -24.88 -2.44
CA ILE A 17 66.29 -24.29 -3.57
C ILE A 17 65.47 -25.33 -4.35
N VAL A 18 66.06 -26.49 -4.58
CA VAL A 18 65.35 -27.58 -5.26
C VAL A 18 64.18 -28.09 -4.43
N LEU A 19 64.33 -28.26 -3.13
CA LEU A 19 63.26 -28.65 -2.21
C LEU A 19 62.08 -27.61 -2.18
N VAL A 20 62.43 -26.34 -2.15
CA VAL A 20 61.43 -25.27 -2.22
C VAL A 20 60.69 -25.32 -3.56
N TRP A 21 61.36 -25.56 -4.69
CA TRP A 21 60.75 -25.70 -5.99
C TRP A 21 59.84 -26.95 -6.09
N VAL A 22 60.25 -28.07 -5.49
CA VAL A 22 59.40 -29.28 -5.43
C VAL A 22 58.15 -29.03 -4.58
N VAL A 23 58.25 -28.37 -3.45
CA VAL A 23 57.08 -27.99 -2.60
C VAL A 23 56.16 -27.04 -3.32
N VAL A 24 56.72 -26.07 -4.07
CA VAL A 24 55.88 -25.12 -4.84
C VAL A 24 55.20 -25.80 -6.04
N LEU A 25 55.87 -26.72 -6.72
CA LEU A 25 55.27 -27.44 -7.86
C LEU A 25 54.21 -28.45 -7.42
N VAL A 26 54.52 -29.27 -6.38
CA VAL A 26 53.56 -30.27 -5.88
C VAL A 26 52.40 -29.60 -5.14
N GLY A 27 52.69 -28.54 -4.33
CA GLY A 27 51.63 -27.80 -3.66
C GLY A 27 50.74 -26.98 -4.56
N ARG A 28 51.20 -26.65 -5.76
CA ARG A 28 50.37 -25.94 -6.75
C ARG A 28 49.31 -26.83 -7.34
N ASP A 29 49.61 -28.07 -7.69
CA ASP A 29 48.64 -29.02 -8.20
C ASP A 29 47.58 -29.41 -7.15
N GLU A 30 47.95 -29.45 -5.90
CA GLU A 30 47.05 -29.74 -4.76
C GLU A 30 46.16 -28.52 -4.43
N TYR A 31 46.68 -27.30 -4.65
CA TYR A 31 45.92 -26.07 -4.44
C TYR A 31 44.91 -25.79 -5.57
N GLU A 32 45.26 -26.11 -6.83
CA GLU A 32 44.35 -26.02 -7.99
C GLU A 32 43.21 -27.06 -7.86
N THR A 33 43.46 -28.28 -7.41
CA THR A 33 42.40 -29.28 -7.17
C THR A 33 41.50 -28.92 -5.99
N MET A 34 42.02 -28.26 -4.91
CA MET A 34 41.17 -27.76 -3.83
C MET A 34 40.36 -26.50 -4.19
N GLN A 35 40.77 -25.73 -5.18
CA GLN A 35 40.05 -24.57 -5.68
C GLN A 35 38.95 -24.97 -6.66
N ASP A 36 39.20 -25.94 -7.53
CA ASP A 36 38.18 -26.49 -8.41
C ASP A 36 37.07 -27.25 -7.66
N ASP A 37 37.39 -27.94 -6.55
CA ASP A 37 36.40 -28.59 -5.70
C ASP A 37 35.56 -27.59 -4.86
N ASN A 38 36.03 -26.34 -4.69
CA ASN A 38 35.25 -25.25 -4.03
C ASN A 38 34.48 -24.38 -5.05
N GLU A 39 34.73 -24.50 -6.36
CA GLU A 39 34.02 -23.77 -7.40
C GLU A 39 32.95 -24.62 -8.12
N GLU A 40 32.78 -25.88 -7.81
CA GLU A 40 31.52 -26.54 -8.06
C GLU A 40 30.50 -25.94 -7.05
N GLU A 41 30.08 -24.72 -7.33
CA GLU A 41 28.86 -24.18 -6.82
C GLU A 41 27.76 -25.20 -7.14
N ILE A 42 27.45 -26.06 -6.18
CA ILE A 42 26.25 -26.89 -6.25
C ILE A 42 25.11 -25.90 -6.37
N GLU A 43 24.72 -25.56 -7.59
CA GLU A 43 23.45 -24.90 -7.85
C GLU A 43 22.38 -25.80 -7.22
N GLY A 44 22.09 -25.52 -5.96
CA GLY A 44 20.97 -26.16 -5.30
C GLY A 44 19.75 -25.98 -6.20
N PRO A 45 18.90 -26.99 -6.37
CA PRO A 45 17.74 -26.88 -7.24
C PRO A 45 17.00 -25.61 -6.94
N VAL A 46 16.70 -24.82 -7.98
CA VAL A 46 15.94 -23.57 -7.88
C VAL A 46 14.58 -23.90 -7.25
N HIS A 47 14.41 -23.53 -6.00
CA HIS A 47 13.20 -23.82 -5.25
C HIS A 47 12.13 -22.73 -5.37
N VAL A 48 12.45 -21.58 -6.02
CA VAL A 48 11.51 -20.47 -6.21
C VAL A 48 11.13 -20.36 -7.68
N VAL A 49 9.85 -20.44 -7.98
CA VAL A 49 9.30 -20.35 -9.32
C VAL A 49 8.24 -19.25 -9.35
N ASP A 50 8.26 -18.40 -10.38
CA ASP A 50 7.19 -17.45 -10.63
C ASP A 50 6.01 -18.18 -11.30
N GLN A 51 4.86 -18.21 -10.64
CA GLN A 51 3.61 -18.69 -11.20
C GLN A 51 2.59 -17.54 -11.24
N ASN A 52 2.36 -16.98 -12.41
CA ASN A 52 1.40 -15.88 -12.64
C ASN A 52 1.69 -14.61 -11.82
N GLY A 53 2.96 -14.23 -11.66
CA GLY A 53 3.37 -13.06 -10.88
C GLY A 53 3.41 -13.28 -9.37
N LEU A 54 3.26 -14.54 -8.91
CA LEU A 54 3.40 -14.93 -7.52
C LEU A 54 4.63 -15.84 -7.36
N GLN A 55 5.52 -15.47 -6.43
CA GLN A 55 6.64 -16.33 -6.07
C GLN A 55 6.15 -17.50 -5.22
N VAL A 56 6.44 -18.72 -5.66
CA VAL A 56 6.09 -19.95 -4.95
C VAL A 56 7.37 -20.76 -4.68
N VAL A 57 7.42 -21.36 -3.49
CA VAL A 57 8.53 -22.27 -3.14
C VAL A 57 8.14 -23.69 -3.53
N GLN A 58 8.98 -24.35 -4.34
CA GLN A 58 8.79 -25.74 -4.73
C GLN A 58 9.83 -26.63 -4.03
N LEU A 59 9.36 -27.60 -3.25
CA LEU A 59 10.19 -28.59 -2.56
C LEU A 59 9.64 -29.98 -2.78
N ASN A 60 10.46 -30.89 -3.29
CA ASN A 60 10.07 -32.29 -3.45
C ASN A 60 9.80 -32.96 -2.08
N LEU A 61 9.06 -34.06 -2.06
CA LEU A 61 8.65 -34.75 -0.83
C LEU A 61 9.82 -35.19 0.05
N ALA A 62 10.92 -35.65 -0.56
CA ALA A 62 12.10 -36.07 0.19
C ALA A 62 12.74 -34.88 0.93
N THR A 63 12.85 -33.72 0.26
CA THR A 63 13.33 -32.49 0.88
C THR A 63 12.41 -32.00 1.99
N GLN A 64 11.08 -32.05 1.78
CA GLN A 64 10.12 -31.70 2.83
C GLN A 64 10.31 -32.53 4.08
N GLN A 65 10.44 -33.86 3.93
CA GLN A 65 10.65 -34.78 5.06
C GLN A 65 11.99 -34.53 5.77
N ASN A 66 13.08 -34.39 5.00
CA ASN A 66 14.41 -34.14 5.56
C ASN A 66 14.50 -32.79 6.28
N SER A 67 13.75 -31.80 5.82
CA SER A 67 13.70 -30.45 6.41
C SER A 67 12.63 -30.33 7.53
N GLY A 68 11.96 -31.41 7.89
CA GLY A 68 10.94 -31.41 8.95
C GLY A 68 9.72 -30.55 8.64
N ILE A 69 9.41 -30.31 7.37
CA ILE A 69 8.24 -29.52 6.98
C ILE A 69 6.99 -30.32 7.26
N SER A 70 6.10 -29.79 8.08
CA SER A 70 4.81 -30.39 8.33
C SER A 70 3.68 -29.39 8.11
N VAL A 71 2.55 -29.89 7.62
CA VAL A 71 1.36 -29.11 7.30
C VAL A 71 0.19 -29.53 8.15
N GLN A 72 -0.72 -28.60 8.41
CA GLN A 72 -1.97 -28.84 9.09
C GLN A 72 -3.11 -28.12 8.36
N ALA A 73 -4.25 -28.79 8.22
CA ALA A 73 -5.44 -28.18 7.69
C ALA A 73 -6.07 -27.23 8.74
N LEU A 74 -6.36 -25.99 8.33
CA LEU A 74 -7.03 -25.00 9.17
C LEU A 74 -8.45 -25.45 9.48
N GLN A 75 -8.85 -25.31 10.74
CA GLN A 75 -10.19 -25.63 11.19
C GLN A 75 -11.10 -24.41 11.15
N ALA A 76 -12.36 -24.62 10.77
CA ALA A 76 -13.38 -23.57 10.85
C ALA A 76 -13.54 -23.11 12.30
N TYR A 77 -13.65 -21.81 12.47
CA TYR A 77 -13.86 -21.20 13.78
C TYR A 77 -14.87 -20.07 13.66
N ASP A 78 -15.87 -20.10 14.50
CA ASP A 78 -16.87 -19.05 14.62
C ASP A 78 -16.44 -18.11 15.76
N TYR A 79 -15.90 -16.95 15.40
CA TYR A 79 -15.44 -15.96 16.36
C TYR A 79 -16.62 -15.17 16.94
N HIS A 80 -16.80 -15.28 18.23
CA HIS A 80 -17.84 -14.59 19.01
C HIS A 80 -17.21 -13.51 19.90
N GLY A 81 -16.53 -12.56 19.37
CA GLY A 81 -15.89 -11.53 20.16
C GLY A 81 -16.24 -10.11 19.70
N ASN A 82 -15.97 -9.14 20.54
CA ASN A 82 -15.95 -7.75 20.12
C ASN A 82 -14.80 -7.56 19.14
N ILE A 83 -15.14 -7.46 17.84
CA ILE A 83 -14.16 -7.21 16.79
C ILE A 83 -13.59 -5.83 17.08
N LYS A 84 -12.34 -5.83 17.55
CA LYS A 84 -11.56 -4.59 17.61
C LYS A 84 -10.96 -4.39 16.23
N VAL A 85 -11.52 -3.46 15.48
CA VAL A 85 -11.00 -3.03 14.18
C VAL A 85 -10.04 -1.89 14.43
N LEU A 86 -8.91 -1.90 13.76
CA LEU A 86 -7.98 -0.78 13.80
C LEU A 86 -8.41 0.31 12.83
N GLY A 87 -8.33 1.53 13.28
CA GLY A 87 -8.54 2.72 12.49
C GLY A 87 -7.43 3.72 12.68
N SER A 88 -7.43 4.75 11.85
CA SER A 88 -6.52 5.90 11.96
C SER A 88 -7.24 7.21 11.69
N VAL A 89 -6.84 8.26 12.41
CA VAL A 89 -7.32 9.62 12.13
C VAL A 89 -6.54 10.17 10.94
N VAL A 90 -7.23 10.40 9.82
CA VAL A 90 -6.59 10.81 8.57
C VAL A 90 -6.51 12.32 8.42
N SER A 91 -5.51 12.79 7.68
CA SER A 91 -5.38 14.19 7.32
C SER A 91 -6.44 14.59 6.28
N ILE A 92 -7.06 15.71 6.50
CA ILE A 92 -8.02 16.31 5.54
C ILE A 92 -7.37 17.39 4.68
N GLN A 93 -6.04 17.59 4.76
CA GLN A 93 -5.36 18.68 4.06
C GLN A 93 -5.67 18.67 2.57
N THR A 94 -5.59 17.51 1.94
CA THR A 94 -5.90 17.36 0.50
C THR A 94 -7.37 17.74 0.19
N LEU A 95 -8.32 17.45 1.08
CA LEU A 95 -9.71 17.87 0.90
C LEU A 95 -9.86 19.39 0.98
N VAL A 96 -9.13 20.04 1.90
CA VAL A 96 -9.09 21.50 2.04
C VAL A 96 -8.50 22.15 0.81
N ASP A 97 -7.40 21.59 0.30
CA ASP A 97 -6.74 22.09 -0.92
C ASP A 97 -7.67 21.99 -2.13
N TYR A 98 -8.36 20.87 -2.30
CA TYR A 98 -9.35 20.69 -3.36
C TYR A 98 -10.54 21.63 -3.23
N ASN A 99 -11.04 21.85 -2.02
CA ASN A 99 -12.11 22.85 -1.79
C ASN A 99 -11.65 24.24 -2.20
N SER A 100 -10.45 24.65 -1.81
CA SER A 100 -9.89 25.96 -2.17
C SER A 100 -9.76 26.13 -3.68
N GLN A 101 -9.25 25.11 -4.38
CA GLN A 101 -9.14 25.11 -5.85
C GLN A 101 -10.52 25.16 -6.52
N TYR A 102 -11.48 24.37 -6.02
CA TYR A 102 -12.84 24.35 -6.54
C TYR A 102 -13.52 25.72 -6.39
N GLN A 103 -13.42 26.37 -5.23
CA GLN A 103 -14.00 27.68 -4.99
C GLN A 103 -13.32 28.77 -5.86
N ALA A 104 -12.00 28.69 -6.07
CA ALA A 104 -11.28 29.61 -6.95
C ALA A 104 -11.78 29.49 -8.40
N LEU A 105 -11.87 28.27 -8.94
CA LEU A 105 -12.38 28.03 -10.28
C LEU A 105 -13.86 28.44 -10.43
N LYS A 106 -14.68 28.17 -9.42
CA LYS A 106 -16.08 28.59 -9.39
C LYS A 106 -16.22 30.09 -9.43
N THR A 107 -15.39 30.81 -8.66
CA THR A 107 -15.36 32.28 -8.69
C THR A 107 -14.89 32.81 -10.04
N GLN A 108 -13.85 32.21 -10.63
CA GLN A 108 -13.37 32.57 -11.96
C GLN A 108 -14.43 32.37 -13.03
N LEU A 109 -15.19 31.27 -12.97
CA LEU A 109 -16.32 30.99 -13.85
C LEU A 109 -17.39 32.08 -13.70
N ALA A 110 -17.80 32.38 -12.47
CA ALA A 110 -18.82 33.40 -12.20
C ALA A 110 -18.43 34.79 -12.73
N VAL A 111 -17.15 35.16 -12.60
CA VAL A 111 -16.63 36.42 -13.18
C VAL A 111 -16.74 36.40 -14.71
N ALA A 112 -16.29 35.35 -15.36
CA ALA A 112 -16.35 35.23 -16.82
C ALA A 112 -17.82 35.25 -17.33
N GLU A 113 -18.72 34.53 -16.64
CA GLU A 113 -20.16 34.51 -16.95
C GLU A 113 -20.82 35.88 -16.74
N SER A 114 -20.35 36.70 -15.80
CA SER A 114 -20.88 38.05 -15.55
C SER A 114 -20.43 39.07 -16.60
N ILE A 115 -19.28 38.89 -17.22
CA ILE A 115 -18.71 39.79 -18.23
C ILE A 115 -19.30 39.55 -19.63
N LEU A 116 -19.50 38.28 -19.99
CA LEU A 116 -19.97 37.84 -21.31
C LEU A 116 -21.22 38.61 -21.82
N PRO A 117 -22.30 38.83 -21.04
CA PRO A 117 -23.46 39.56 -21.53
C PRO A 117 -23.16 40.99 -21.95
N ASN A 118 -22.24 41.66 -21.23
CA ASN A 118 -21.85 43.03 -21.57
C ASN A 118 -21.10 43.09 -22.92
N HIS A 119 -20.17 42.20 -23.13
CA HIS A 119 -19.46 42.11 -24.42
C HIS A 119 -20.39 41.69 -25.56
N GLN A 120 -21.33 40.80 -25.29
CA GLN A 120 -22.38 40.44 -26.30
C GLN A 120 -23.23 41.62 -26.69
N LEU A 121 -23.72 42.43 -25.73
CA LEU A 121 -24.48 43.65 -26.00
C LEU A 121 -23.64 44.68 -26.77
N GLN A 122 -22.37 44.86 -26.41
CA GLN A 122 -21.46 45.75 -27.14
C GLN A 122 -21.25 45.29 -28.58
N TYR A 123 -20.98 43.98 -28.77
CA TYR A 123 -20.84 43.42 -30.11
C TYR A 123 -22.11 43.61 -30.97
N GLN A 124 -23.30 43.32 -30.42
CA GLN A 124 -24.56 43.51 -31.11
C GLN A 124 -24.79 44.96 -31.50
N ARG A 125 -24.53 45.91 -30.59
CA ARG A 125 -24.62 47.34 -30.86
C ARG A 125 -23.66 47.79 -31.98
N TYR A 126 -22.40 47.37 -31.92
CA TYR A 126 -21.42 47.74 -32.93
C TYR A 126 -21.74 47.13 -34.28
N LYS A 127 -22.24 45.89 -34.32
CA LYS A 127 -22.70 45.24 -35.54
C LYS A 127 -23.85 46.01 -36.17
N GLN A 128 -24.88 46.36 -35.43
CA GLN A 128 -26.00 47.12 -35.91
C GLN A 128 -25.60 48.51 -36.44
N LEU A 129 -24.78 49.26 -35.70
CA LEU A 129 -24.29 50.58 -36.15
C LEU A 129 -23.38 50.51 -37.38
N ASN A 130 -22.70 49.42 -37.61
CA ASN A 130 -21.94 49.21 -38.84
C ASN A 130 -22.83 48.83 -40.01
N GLU A 131 -23.88 48.06 -39.81
CA GLU A 131 -24.83 47.64 -40.86
C GLU A 131 -25.71 48.82 -41.33
N ASP A 132 -26.20 49.68 -40.40
CA ASP A 132 -27.15 50.75 -40.72
C ASP A 132 -26.48 51.92 -41.41
N ASP A 133 -25.41 52.50 -40.84
CA ASP A 133 -24.81 53.77 -41.36
C ASP A 133 -23.27 53.75 -41.45
N LYS A 134 -22.62 52.61 -41.22
CA LYS A 134 -21.16 52.47 -41.10
C LYS A 134 -20.52 53.45 -40.13
N ASN A 135 -21.25 53.87 -39.09
CA ASN A 135 -20.77 54.76 -38.06
C ASN A 135 -19.71 54.08 -37.12
N VAL A 136 -19.60 52.75 -37.24
CA VAL A 136 -18.58 51.98 -36.55
C VAL A 136 -17.76 51.21 -37.59
N SER A 137 -16.43 51.18 -37.43
CA SER A 137 -15.53 50.49 -38.35
C SER A 137 -15.68 48.96 -38.25
N ASP A 138 -15.44 48.24 -39.36
CA ASP A 138 -15.37 46.78 -39.39
C ASP A 138 -14.38 46.23 -38.36
N LYS A 139 -13.26 46.93 -38.14
CA LYS A 139 -12.26 46.59 -37.14
C LYS A 139 -12.85 46.59 -35.71
N ALA A 140 -13.67 47.60 -35.34
CA ALA A 140 -14.26 47.71 -34.03
C ALA A 140 -15.30 46.58 -33.80
N VAL A 141 -16.06 46.19 -34.84
CA VAL A 141 -16.98 45.03 -34.78
C VAL A 141 -16.19 43.75 -34.56
N GLN A 142 -15.09 43.56 -35.31
CA GLN A 142 -14.27 42.37 -35.16
C GLN A 142 -13.59 42.28 -33.77
N GLU A 143 -13.11 43.42 -33.22
CA GLU A 143 -12.57 43.48 -31.85
C GLU A 143 -13.62 43.09 -30.82
N ALA A 144 -14.86 43.63 -30.92
CA ALA A 144 -15.94 43.28 -30.02
C ALA A 144 -16.36 41.82 -30.14
N GLN A 145 -16.35 41.24 -31.34
CA GLN A 145 -16.61 39.81 -31.57
C GLN A 145 -15.52 38.95 -30.92
N THR A 146 -14.26 39.38 -31.03
CA THR A 146 -13.14 38.66 -30.41
C THR A 146 -13.23 38.60 -28.89
N LEU A 147 -13.70 39.67 -28.24
CA LEU A 147 -13.97 39.67 -26.79
C LEU A 147 -15.03 38.62 -26.41
N VAL A 148 -16.14 38.55 -27.16
CA VAL A 148 -17.21 37.54 -26.93
C VAL A 148 -16.63 36.12 -27.05
N ILE A 149 -15.84 35.85 -28.11
CA ILE A 149 -15.24 34.54 -28.36
C ILE A 149 -14.24 34.19 -27.23
N ASN A 150 -13.46 35.16 -26.75
CA ASN A 150 -12.51 34.97 -25.65
C ASN A 150 -13.24 34.61 -24.35
N ASP A 151 -14.32 35.35 -24.00
CA ASP A 151 -15.12 35.07 -22.81
C ASP A 151 -15.76 33.67 -22.89
N GLN A 152 -16.35 33.31 -24.03
CA GLN A 152 -16.95 31.98 -24.22
C GLN A 152 -15.89 30.88 -24.11
N THR A 153 -14.69 31.11 -24.61
CA THR A 153 -13.57 30.17 -24.51
C THR A 153 -13.10 30.03 -23.07
N GLN A 154 -13.00 31.14 -22.35
CA GLN A 154 -12.64 31.15 -20.93
C GLN A 154 -13.66 30.40 -20.09
N ILE A 155 -14.96 30.62 -20.30
CA ILE A 155 -16.04 29.90 -19.63
C ILE A 155 -15.92 28.40 -19.88
N LYS A 156 -15.78 27.97 -21.14
CA LYS A 156 -15.63 26.54 -21.49
C LYS A 156 -14.39 25.92 -20.86
N SER A 157 -13.27 26.63 -20.90
CA SER A 157 -12.02 26.16 -20.28
C SER A 157 -12.16 25.97 -18.77
N THR A 158 -12.76 26.96 -18.08
CA THR A 158 -12.94 26.89 -16.61
C THR A 158 -13.94 25.80 -16.22
N GLN A 159 -15.02 25.61 -17.00
CA GLN A 159 -15.96 24.49 -16.81
C GLN A 159 -15.28 23.14 -16.98
N ALA A 160 -14.41 22.98 -17.98
CA ALA A 160 -13.63 21.78 -18.17
C ALA A 160 -12.67 21.50 -17.01
N GLN A 161 -12.02 22.55 -16.47
CA GLN A 161 -11.15 22.45 -15.31
C GLN A 161 -11.94 22.05 -14.04
N LEU A 162 -13.11 22.64 -13.79
CA LEU A 162 -14.00 22.26 -12.68
C LEU A 162 -14.42 20.80 -12.79
N LYS A 163 -14.77 20.35 -14.00
CA LYS A 163 -15.14 18.95 -14.22
C LYS A 163 -13.95 18.02 -13.95
N ALA A 164 -12.78 18.30 -14.49
CA ALA A 164 -11.58 17.50 -14.29
C ALA A 164 -11.20 17.40 -12.81
N LEU A 165 -11.26 18.53 -12.07
CA LEU A 165 -11.04 18.57 -10.65
C LEU A 165 -12.05 17.71 -9.89
N SER A 166 -13.34 17.83 -10.22
CA SER A 166 -14.42 17.02 -9.62
C SER A 166 -14.18 15.52 -9.87
N ASP A 167 -13.83 15.13 -11.10
CA ASP A 167 -13.54 13.74 -11.45
C ASP A 167 -12.33 13.20 -10.67
N THR A 168 -11.28 14.02 -10.48
CA THR A 168 -10.11 13.69 -9.66
C THR A 168 -10.48 13.44 -8.20
N ILE A 169 -11.30 14.33 -7.62
CA ILE A 169 -11.74 14.22 -6.22
C ILE A 169 -12.57 12.94 -6.03
N VAL A 170 -13.49 12.68 -6.94
CA VAL A 170 -14.32 11.45 -6.91
C VAL A 170 -13.44 10.21 -7.00
N ALA A 171 -12.42 10.22 -7.86
CA ALA A 171 -11.49 9.09 -8.01
C ALA A 171 -10.63 8.83 -6.77
N GLN A 172 -10.33 9.84 -5.96
CA GLN A 172 -9.51 9.70 -4.76
C GLN A 172 -10.32 9.46 -3.47
N TRP A 173 -11.46 10.14 -3.33
CA TRP A 173 -12.21 10.19 -2.06
C TRP A 173 -13.61 9.60 -2.14
N GLY A 174 -14.08 9.27 -3.32
CA GLY A 174 -15.45 8.82 -3.54
C GLY A 174 -16.48 9.95 -3.61
N LYS A 175 -17.65 9.61 -4.14
CA LYS A 175 -18.73 10.59 -4.34
C LYS A 175 -19.18 11.33 -3.09
N PRO A 176 -19.35 10.66 -1.91
CA PRO A 176 -19.86 11.37 -0.72
C PRO A 176 -18.90 12.44 -0.20
N LEU A 177 -17.59 12.16 -0.12
CA LEU A 177 -16.60 13.14 0.29
C LEU A 177 -16.37 14.22 -0.77
N ALA A 178 -16.43 13.86 -2.07
CA ALA A 178 -16.40 14.83 -3.16
C ALA A 178 -17.57 15.83 -3.07
N ALA A 179 -18.76 15.40 -2.70
CA ALA A 179 -19.90 16.28 -2.51
C ALA A 179 -19.69 17.33 -1.40
N LEU A 180 -18.94 17.01 -0.35
CA LEU A 180 -18.61 17.97 0.71
C LEU A 180 -17.74 19.12 0.20
N ILE A 181 -16.85 18.86 -0.77
CA ILE A 181 -15.93 19.86 -1.33
C ILE A 181 -16.68 20.89 -2.17
N THR A 182 -17.77 20.50 -2.81
CA THR A 182 -18.57 21.41 -3.64
C THR A 182 -19.49 22.32 -2.83
N GLN A 183 -19.65 22.03 -1.54
CA GLN A 183 -20.47 22.84 -0.63
C GLN A 183 -19.74 24.10 -0.16
N ASN A 184 -20.50 25.02 0.44
CA ASN A 184 -19.92 26.23 1.00
C ASN A 184 -19.03 25.88 2.21
N PRO A 185 -17.73 26.28 2.22
CA PRO A 185 -16.80 25.96 3.30
C PRO A 185 -17.14 26.66 4.64
N SER A 186 -18.05 27.63 4.64
CA SER A 186 -18.45 28.38 5.85
C SER A 186 -19.46 27.64 6.73
N SER A 187 -19.98 26.49 6.31
CA SER A 187 -20.97 25.71 7.06
C SER A 187 -20.98 24.26 6.64
N GLY A 188 -21.51 23.38 7.48
CA GLY A 188 -21.67 21.96 7.18
C GLY A 188 -20.49 21.06 7.58
N PRO A 189 -20.52 19.78 7.18
CA PRO A 189 -19.57 18.78 7.65
C PRO A 189 -18.10 19.10 7.33
N LEU A 190 -17.80 19.70 6.17
CA LEU A 190 -16.45 20.11 5.84
C LEU A 190 -15.95 21.24 6.76
N HIS A 191 -16.83 22.19 7.10
CA HIS A 191 -16.49 23.24 8.05
C HIS A 191 -16.13 22.70 9.44
N ASP A 192 -16.88 21.70 9.92
CA ASP A 192 -16.58 21.05 11.21
C ASP A 192 -15.23 20.34 11.19
N LEU A 193 -14.82 19.76 10.06
CA LEU A 193 -13.51 19.16 9.89
C LEU A 193 -12.40 20.22 9.83
N ILE A 194 -12.58 21.31 9.08
CA ILE A 194 -11.62 22.42 8.95
C ILE A 194 -11.41 23.13 10.30
N THR A 195 -12.49 23.37 11.04
CA THR A 195 -12.43 24.03 12.37
C THR A 195 -12.02 23.08 13.49
N GLN A 196 -11.66 21.84 13.16
CA GLN A 196 -11.26 20.81 14.13
C GLN A 196 -12.32 20.53 15.22
N LYS A 197 -13.59 20.76 14.94
CA LYS A 197 -14.70 20.29 15.78
C LYS A 197 -14.88 18.78 15.62
N LYS A 198 -14.63 18.29 14.40
CA LYS A 198 -14.65 16.87 14.05
C LYS A 198 -13.37 16.47 13.36
N VAL A 199 -13.10 15.16 13.38
CA VAL A 199 -12.01 14.52 12.64
C VAL A 199 -12.56 13.43 11.72
N LEU A 200 -11.83 13.14 10.67
CA LEU A 200 -12.12 12.04 9.78
C LEU A 200 -11.29 10.81 10.21
N VAL A 201 -11.98 9.71 10.45
CA VAL A 201 -11.38 8.45 10.87
C VAL A 201 -11.56 7.42 9.76
N GLN A 202 -10.48 6.78 9.37
CA GLN A 202 -10.47 5.67 8.44
C GLN A 202 -10.40 4.37 9.23
N ALA A 203 -11.35 3.46 9.02
CA ALA A 203 -11.41 2.17 9.70
C ALA A 203 -11.47 1.03 8.66
N SER A 204 -10.62 -0.01 8.84
CA SER A 204 -10.51 -1.14 7.92
C SER A 204 -11.13 -2.37 8.54
N PHE A 205 -12.22 -2.86 7.95
CA PHE A 205 -12.95 -4.03 8.39
C PHE A 205 -12.57 -5.27 7.59
N PRO A 206 -12.56 -6.46 8.16
CA PRO A 206 -12.35 -7.71 7.44
C PRO A 206 -13.27 -7.86 6.23
N LEU A 207 -12.83 -8.53 5.17
CA LEU A 207 -13.60 -8.69 3.92
C LEU A 207 -14.98 -9.33 4.12
N ASN A 208 -15.10 -10.21 5.12
CA ASN A 208 -16.35 -10.89 5.46
C ASN A 208 -17.28 -10.04 6.33
N PHE A 209 -16.85 -8.85 6.73
CA PHE A 209 -17.69 -7.95 7.50
C PHE A 209 -18.83 -7.41 6.62
N LYS A 210 -20.08 -7.45 7.15
CA LYS A 210 -21.24 -6.86 6.47
C LYS A 210 -20.98 -5.36 6.26
N GLU A 211 -21.20 -4.89 5.05
CA GLU A 211 -21.02 -3.46 4.74
C GLU A 211 -21.83 -2.61 5.73
N PRO A 212 -21.20 -1.54 6.27
CA PRO A 212 -21.88 -0.60 7.14
C PRO A 212 -23.07 0.02 6.41
N GLU A 213 -24.21 0.05 7.06
CA GLU A 213 -25.38 0.76 6.53
C GLU A 213 -25.17 2.27 6.56
N VAL A 214 -25.79 2.98 5.63
CA VAL A 214 -25.86 4.45 5.68
C VAL A 214 -26.47 4.84 7.04
N ASN A 215 -25.82 5.73 7.77
CA ASN A 215 -26.12 6.11 9.16
C ASN A 215 -25.69 5.09 10.25
N SER A 216 -24.90 4.06 9.89
CA SER A 216 -24.28 3.23 10.93
C SER A 216 -23.29 4.04 11.77
N THR A 217 -23.11 3.62 13.00
CA THR A 217 -22.21 4.25 13.94
C THR A 217 -21.20 3.26 14.48
N ILE A 218 -20.04 3.78 14.84
CA ILE A 218 -18.98 3.02 15.51
C ILE A 218 -18.59 3.76 16.79
N PHE A 219 -17.95 3.03 17.70
CA PHE A 219 -17.31 3.61 18.87
C PHE A 219 -15.79 3.56 18.67
N ILE A 220 -15.11 4.65 19.00
CA ILE A 220 -13.69 4.84 18.83
C ILE A 220 -13.04 5.09 20.17
N SER A 221 -11.94 4.39 20.46
CA SER A 221 -11.11 4.62 21.65
C SER A 221 -9.62 4.61 21.27
N PRO A 222 -8.75 5.29 22.04
CA PRO A 222 -7.31 5.16 21.87
C PRO A 222 -6.87 3.71 22.09
N ILE A 223 -5.71 3.33 21.52
CA ILE A 223 -5.17 1.95 21.68
C ILE A 223 -4.65 1.73 23.11
N GLN A 224 -4.10 2.78 23.76
CA GLN A 224 -3.33 2.65 25.01
C GLN A 224 -4.03 3.12 26.27
N ASP A 225 -5.16 3.84 26.16
CA ASP A 225 -5.83 4.44 27.30
C ASP A 225 -7.28 3.92 27.48
N GLU A 226 -7.69 3.73 28.73
CA GLU A 226 -9.07 3.45 29.10
C GLU A 226 -9.93 4.73 29.07
N VAL A 227 -9.94 5.39 27.92
CA VAL A 227 -10.78 6.57 27.70
C VAL A 227 -12.16 6.12 27.25
N LYS A 228 -13.20 6.81 27.70
CA LYS A 228 -14.57 6.57 27.28
C LYS A 228 -14.66 6.60 25.73
N PRO A 229 -15.20 5.55 25.10
CA PRO A 229 -15.34 5.50 23.65
C PRO A 229 -16.17 6.66 23.11
N ILE A 230 -15.70 7.25 22.00
CA ILE A 230 -16.39 8.34 21.29
C ILE A 230 -17.19 7.73 20.13
N ARG A 231 -18.41 8.21 19.97
CA ARG A 231 -19.25 7.84 18.83
C ARG A 231 -18.75 8.51 17.55
N ALA A 232 -18.68 7.75 16.46
CA ALA A 232 -18.41 8.23 15.12
C ALA A 232 -19.50 7.79 14.16
N ASP A 233 -19.87 8.68 13.26
CA ASP A 233 -20.93 8.47 12.28
C ASP A 233 -20.33 8.13 10.91
N TYR A 234 -20.95 7.20 10.20
CA TYR A 234 -20.54 6.78 8.86
C TYR A 234 -20.57 7.94 7.86
N VAL A 235 -19.54 8.04 7.04
CA VAL A 235 -19.44 9.04 5.97
C VAL A 235 -19.49 8.37 4.60
N SER A 236 -18.56 7.46 4.33
CA SER A 236 -18.47 6.78 3.02
C SER A 236 -17.55 5.57 3.07
N GLN A 237 -17.64 4.74 2.04
CA GLN A 237 -16.60 3.77 1.74
C GLN A 237 -15.37 4.49 1.19
N SER A 238 -14.18 4.05 1.60
CA SER A 238 -12.91 4.49 1.02
C SER A 238 -12.65 3.75 -0.30
N ILE A 239 -12.12 4.48 -1.28
CA ILE A 239 -11.64 3.88 -2.54
C ILE A 239 -10.28 3.20 -2.33
N GLN A 240 -9.49 3.73 -1.39
CA GLN A 240 -8.18 3.20 -1.06
C GLN A 240 -8.27 2.32 0.18
N THR A 241 -7.59 1.19 0.15
CA THR A 241 -7.42 0.36 1.35
C THR A 241 -6.21 0.85 2.15
N ASP A 242 -6.26 0.65 3.47
CA ASP A 242 -5.09 0.86 4.31
C ASP A 242 -4.04 -0.23 3.99
N ILE A 243 -2.81 0.20 3.69
CA ILE A 243 -1.69 -0.71 3.37
C ILE A 243 -1.39 -1.64 4.55
N SER A 244 -1.65 -1.18 5.77
CA SER A 244 -1.38 -1.93 7.01
C SER A 244 -2.46 -2.97 7.35
N ASN A 245 -3.66 -2.86 6.75
CA ASN A 245 -4.82 -3.70 7.10
C ASN A 245 -5.54 -4.17 5.83
N ILE A 246 -5.52 -5.47 5.59
CA ILE A 246 -6.23 -6.08 4.46
C ILE A 246 -7.72 -6.13 4.78
N GLY A 247 -8.51 -5.28 4.12
CA GLY A 247 -9.95 -5.24 4.35
C GLY A 247 -10.67 -4.16 3.57
N LYS A 248 -11.98 -4.06 3.78
CA LYS A 248 -12.81 -2.98 3.27
C LYS A 248 -12.67 -1.77 4.18
N THR A 249 -12.30 -0.64 3.63
CA THR A 249 -12.02 0.57 4.38
C THR A 249 -13.17 1.57 4.27
N TYR A 250 -13.53 2.20 5.38
CA TYR A 250 -14.63 3.17 5.46
C TYR A 250 -14.20 4.41 6.23
N PHE A 251 -14.80 5.54 5.87
CA PHE A 251 -14.61 6.80 6.57
C PHE A 251 -15.76 7.06 7.54
N TYR A 252 -15.41 7.54 8.73
CA TYR A 252 -16.31 7.96 9.78
C TYR A 252 -15.93 9.35 10.26
N SER A 253 -16.92 10.13 10.70
CA SER A 253 -16.72 11.45 11.29
C SER A 253 -16.93 11.36 12.80
N ALA A 254 -15.96 11.77 13.60
CA ALA A 254 -16.01 11.77 15.05
C ALA A 254 -15.74 13.16 15.62
N PRO A 255 -16.25 13.51 16.83
CA PRO A 255 -15.80 14.68 17.58
C PRO A 255 -14.27 14.64 17.76
N ALA A 256 -13.62 15.80 17.68
CA ALA A 256 -12.17 15.85 17.74
C ALA A 256 -11.61 15.51 19.13
N ASP A 257 -12.32 15.89 20.21
CA ASP A 257 -11.94 15.64 21.62
C ASP A 257 -10.43 15.40 21.83
N PHE A 258 -10.06 14.15 22.15
CA PHE A 258 -8.65 13.73 22.27
C PHE A 258 -8.02 13.28 20.92
N LEU A 259 -8.81 13.13 19.85
CA LEU A 259 -8.34 12.61 18.57
C LEU A 259 -7.48 13.64 17.83
N ARG A 260 -6.34 13.21 17.32
CA ARG A 260 -5.42 14.01 16.50
C ARG A 260 -5.05 13.26 15.23
N VAL A 261 -4.80 13.98 14.15
CA VAL A 261 -4.34 13.41 12.87
C VAL A 261 -3.11 12.53 13.08
N GLY A 262 -3.13 11.34 12.48
CA GLY A 262 -2.07 10.32 12.61
C GLY A 262 -2.26 9.36 13.79
N MET A 263 -3.19 9.64 14.72
CA MET A 263 -3.46 8.69 15.82
C MET A 263 -4.10 7.41 15.30
N ARG A 264 -3.64 6.28 15.85
CA ARG A 264 -4.30 4.98 15.68
C ARG A 264 -5.34 4.78 16.77
N VAL A 265 -6.45 4.20 16.42
CA VAL A 265 -7.62 4.02 17.29
C VAL A 265 -8.19 2.61 17.17
N ASN A 266 -8.74 2.13 18.28
CA ASN A 266 -9.60 0.95 18.28
C ASN A 266 -11.00 1.35 17.84
N VAL A 267 -11.60 0.57 16.98
CA VAL A 267 -12.94 0.78 16.45
C VAL A 267 -13.81 -0.41 16.82
N VAL A 268 -14.96 -0.13 17.40
CA VAL A 268 -15.98 -1.14 17.77
C VAL A 268 -17.29 -0.75 17.10
N PRO A 269 -17.91 -1.59 16.26
CA PRO A 269 -19.20 -1.31 15.67
C PRO A 269 -20.28 -1.16 16.74
N ALA A 270 -21.17 -0.15 16.61
CA ALA A 270 -22.22 0.08 17.59
C ALA A 270 -23.25 -1.09 17.66
N GLN A 271 -23.41 -1.79 16.55
CA GLN A 271 -24.25 -2.98 16.45
C GLN A 271 -23.44 -4.26 16.61
N SER A 272 -22.46 -4.29 17.51
CA SER A 272 -21.84 -5.56 17.90
C SER A 272 -22.76 -6.38 18.80
N SER A 273 -23.96 -6.66 18.35
CA SER A 273 -24.58 -7.92 18.71
C SER A 273 -23.74 -8.99 18.01
N SER A 274 -22.76 -9.55 18.75
CA SER A 274 -21.96 -10.74 18.41
C SER A 274 -22.10 -11.16 16.93
N ALA A 275 -21.56 -10.34 16.02
CA ALA A 275 -21.45 -10.76 14.64
C ALA A 275 -20.54 -11.98 14.65
N MET A 276 -21.16 -13.17 14.53
CA MET A 276 -20.46 -14.42 14.37
C MET A 276 -19.62 -14.32 13.10
N LEU A 277 -18.35 -13.98 13.25
CA LEU A 277 -17.42 -14.00 12.14
C LEU A 277 -16.97 -15.42 11.91
N LYS A 278 -17.27 -15.90 10.70
CA LYS A 278 -16.76 -17.18 10.24
C LYS A 278 -15.36 -16.99 9.69
N GLY A 279 -14.44 -17.82 10.15
CA GLY A 279 -13.06 -17.80 9.73
C GLY A 279 -12.33 -19.06 10.17
N VAL A 280 -11.05 -18.95 10.36
CA VAL A 280 -10.19 -20.04 10.82
C VAL A 280 -9.25 -19.54 11.91
N ILE A 281 -8.70 -20.46 12.71
CA ILE A 281 -7.58 -20.17 13.60
C ILE A 281 -6.30 -20.57 12.88
N VAL A 282 -5.39 -19.62 12.72
CA VAL A 282 -4.01 -19.84 12.25
C VAL A 282 -3.13 -20.10 13.47
N PRO A 283 -2.55 -21.29 13.63
CA PRO A 283 -1.70 -21.58 14.79
C PRO A 283 -0.47 -20.66 14.83
N ASN A 284 -0.05 -20.26 16.03
CA ASN A 284 1.14 -19.42 16.21
C ASN A 284 2.40 -20.01 15.54
N GLN A 285 2.50 -21.35 15.49
CA GLN A 285 3.61 -22.07 14.88
C GLN A 285 3.67 -21.93 13.35
N ALA A 286 2.54 -21.62 12.71
CA ALA A 286 2.48 -21.40 11.26
C ALA A 286 2.93 -19.99 10.84
N ILE A 287 3.01 -19.04 11.78
CA ILE A 287 3.24 -17.63 11.48
C ILE A 287 4.74 -17.35 11.38
N VAL A 288 5.13 -16.70 10.30
CA VAL A 288 6.46 -16.12 10.11
C VAL A 288 6.34 -14.61 9.96
N TRP A 289 7.20 -13.87 10.65
CA TRP A 289 7.22 -12.42 10.61
C TRP A 289 8.26 -11.93 9.61
N HIS A 290 7.83 -11.15 8.62
CA HIS A 290 8.73 -10.54 7.65
C HIS A 290 8.21 -9.17 7.22
N GLY A 291 9.11 -8.17 7.20
CA GLY A 291 8.75 -6.79 6.85
C GLY A 291 7.70 -6.16 7.78
N GLY A 292 7.63 -6.58 9.04
CA GLY A 292 6.65 -6.07 10.01
C GLY A 292 5.24 -6.65 9.85
N MET A 293 5.05 -7.64 8.98
CA MET A 293 3.77 -8.33 8.73
C MET A 293 3.86 -9.80 9.06
N ALA A 294 2.70 -10.38 9.44
CA ALA A 294 2.53 -11.81 9.68
C ALA A 294 2.21 -12.53 8.36
N TRP A 295 2.91 -13.64 8.11
CA TRP A 295 2.78 -14.45 6.91
C TRP A 295 2.63 -15.92 7.26
N ILE A 296 2.00 -16.69 6.38
CA ILE A 296 1.94 -18.15 6.40
C ILE A 296 2.33 -18.70 5.04
N TYR A 297 2.76 -19.97 5.04
CA TYR A 297 2.92 -20.74 3.81
C TYR A 297 1.76 -21.70 3.65
N VAL A 298 1.02 -21.53 2.57
CA VAL A 298 -0.10 -22.40 2.18
C VAL A 298 0.40 -23.43 1.19
N LYS A 299 0.15 -24.71 1.47
CA LYS A 299 0.42 -25.79 0.53
C LYS A 299 -0.66 -25.80 -0.55
N THR A 300 -0.30 -25.47 -1.78
CA THR A 300 -1.23 -25.40 -2.92
C THR A 300 -1.22 -26.67 -3.76
N LYS A 301 -0.09 -27.37 -3.82
CA LYS A 301 0.11 -28.68 -4.46
C LYS A 301 1.02 -29.52 -3.56
N GLN A 302 1.26 -30.77 -3.96
CA GLN A 302 2.06 -31.70 -3.17
C GLN A 302 3.48 -31.21 -2.87
N ASP A 303 4.04 -30.38 -3.75
CA ASP A 303 5.40 -29.86 -3.72
C ASP A 303 5.48 -28.33 -3.68
N THR A 304 4.35 -27.61 -3.65
CA THR A 304 4.30 -26.18 -3.88
C THR A 304 3.70 -25.44 -2.69
N PHE A 305 4.41 -24.43 -2.22
CA PHE A 305 4.06 -23.57 -1.08
C PHE A 305 3.95 -22.12 -1.53
N LEU A 306 2.84 -21.48 -1.22
CA LEU A 306 2.57 -20.07 -1.53
C LEU A 306 2.50 -19.27 -0.24
N ARG A 307 3.28 -18.20 -0.17
CA ARG A 307 3.24 -17.26 0.95
C ARG A 307 1.97 -16.40 0.87
N LYS A 308 1.25 -16.29 2.00
CA LYS A 308 0.07 -15.43 2.13
C LYS A 308 0.15 -14.59 3.40
N PRO A 309 -0.31 -13.34 3.36
CA PRO A 309 -0.42 -12.55 4.58
C PRO A 309 -1.55 -13.08 5.46
N VAL A 310 -1.39 -12.91 6.76
CA VAL A 310 -2.39 -13.27 7.79
C VAL A 310 -2.88 -12.00 8.44
N ALA A 311 -4.19 -11.88 8.64
CA ALA A 311 -4.75 -10.85 9.50
C ALA A 311 -4.30 -11.12 10.95
N SER A 312 -3.61 -10.12 11.53
CA SER A 312 -3.05 -10.22 12.89
C SER A 312 -3.84 -9.40 13.91
N ASP A 313 -5.13 -9.13 13.62
CA ASP A 313 -5.94 -8.21 14.41
C ASP A 313 -6.60 -8.86 15.62
N VAL A 314 -6.78 -10.17 15.60
CA VAL A 314 -7.44 -10.93 16.66
C VAL A 314 -6.57 -12.09 17.11
N GLU A 315 -5.86 -11.89 18.21
CA GLU A 315 -5.09 -12.94 18.87
C GLU A 315 -5.99 -13.75 19.79
N LEU A 316 -5.85 -15.07 19.74
CA LEU A 316 -6.52 -16.06 20.59
C LEU A 316 -5.45 -16.88 21.31
N ASP A 317 -5.84 -17.61 22.34
CA ASP A 317 -4.91 -18.41 23.16
C ASP A 317 -4.06 -19.40 22.33
N ASN A 318 -4.60 -19.89 21.22
CA ASN A 318 -3.97 -20.94 20.40
C ASN A 318 -3.59 -20.49 18.98
N GLY A 319 -3.67 -19.21 18.67
CA GLY A 319 -3.33 -18.67 17.36
C GLY A 319 -4.03 -17.36 17.02
N TRP A 320 -4.11 -17.05 15.76
CA TRP A 320 -4.71 -15.83 15.23
C TRP A 320 -5.96 -16.14 14.43
N PHE A 321 -7.04 -15.41 14.69
CA PHE A 321 -8.25 -15.54 13.89
C PHE A 321 -8.06 -14.83 12.55
N ASP A 322 -8.39 -15.54 11.45
CA ASP A 322 -8.38 -14.96 10.11
C ASP A 322 -9.68 -15.31 9.39
N SER A 323 -10.40 -14.28 8.96
CA SER A 323 -11.66 -14.41 8.24
C SER A 323 -11.49 -14.53 6.71
N ASN A 324 -10.28 -14.30 6.19
CA ASN A 324 -9.97 -14.34 4.76
C ASN A 324 -9.53 -15.73 4.30
N LEU A 325 -9.07 -16.55 5.23
CA LEU A 325 -8.67 -17.93 4.97
C LEU A 325 -9.87 -18.88 5.09
N ARG A 326 -9.82 -19.99 4.36
CA ARG A 326 -10.88 -21.00 4.36
C ARG A 326 -10.49 -22.21 5.19
N ALA A 327 -11.48 -22.80 5.86
CA ALA A 327 -11.31 -24.11 6.49
C ALA A 327 -10.86 -25.16 5.46
N GLY A 328 -9.99 -26.07 5.89
CA GLY A 328 -9.37 -27.06 5.01
C GLY A 328 -8.14 -26.57 4.27
N THR A 329 -7.78 -25.27 4.32
CA THR A 329 -6.51 -24.79 3.78
C THR A 329 -5.36 -25.42 4.56
N GLU A 330 -4.45 -26.10 3.86
CA GLU A 330 -3.26 -26.70 4.45
C GLU A 330 -2.17 -25.64 4.63
N VAL A 331 -1.76 -25.38 5.86
CA VAL A 331 -0.69 -24.43 6.21
C VAL A 331 0.49 -25.15 6.85
N VAL A 332 1.68 -24.61 6.60
CA VAL A 332 2.92 -25.13 7.18
C VAL A 332 2.99 -24.70 8.63
N ILE A 333 3.04 -25.68 9.56
CA ILE A 333 3.15 -25.45 11.00
C ILE A 333 4.58 -25.65 11.53
N HIS A 334 5.41 -26.43 10.81
CA HIS A 334 6.85 -26.55 11.08
C HIS A 334 7.63 -26.35 9.79
N GLY A 335 8.78 -25.68 9.86
CA GLY A 335 9.62 -25.37 8.71
C GLY A 335 9.21 -24.13 7.91
N ALA A 336 8.23 -23.34 8.37
CA ALA A 336 7.79 -22.12 7.69
C ALA A 336 8.92 -21.07 7.55
N GLN A 337 9.79 -20.96 8.57
CA GLN A 337 10.96 -20.07 8.52
C GLN A 337 11.99 -20.52 7.49
N LEU A 338 12.12 -21.82 7.26
CA LEU A 338 13.01 -22.35 6.24
C LEU A 338 12.50 -22.03 4.83
N LEU A 339 11.18 -22.13 4.61
CA LEU A 339 10.57 -21.69 3.36
C LEU A 339 10.79 -20.21 3.09
N LEU A 340 10.71 -19.37 4.13
CA LEU A 340 11.02 -17.95 4.02
C LEU A 340 12.49 -17.72 3.61
N SER A 341 13.42 -18.45 4.22
CA SER A 341 14.84 -18.37 3.89
C SER A 341 15.12 -18.80 2.44
N GLU A 342 14.50 -19.87 1.97
CA GLU A 342 14.63 -20.32 0.58
C GLU A 342 14.03 -19.32 -0.40
N GLU A 343 12.89 -18.69 -0.08
CA GLU A 343 12.25 -17.68 -0.94
C GLU A 343 13.15 -16.46 -1.17
N PHE A 344 13.91 -16.03 -0.14
CA PHE A 344 14.77 -14.85 -0.22
C PHE A 344 16.24 -15.15 -0.54
N LYS A 345 16.62 -16.41 -0.65
CA LYS A 345 18.01 -16.81 -0.93
C LYS A 345 18.55 -16.19 -2.23
N PHE A 346 17.73 -16.06 -3.25
CA PHE A 346 18.13 -15.47 -4.53
C PHE A 346 18.18 -13.94 -4.52
N GLN A 347 17.46 -13.26 -3.63
CA GLN A 347 17.54 -11.81 -3.52
C GLN A 347 18.88 -11.35 -2.91
N ILE A 348 19.48 -12.19 -2.06
CA ILE A 348 20.79 -11.90 -1.44
C ILE A 348 21.96 -12.14 -2.43
N LYS A 349 21.79 -13.04 -3.40
CA LYS A 349 22.84 -13.33 -4.40
C LYS A 349 23.00 -12.21 -5.43
N ASN A 350 21.93 -11.53 -5.81
CA ASN A 350 21.97 -10.45 -6.82
C ASN A 350 22.57 -9.13 -6.32
N GLU A 351 22.74 -8.94 -5.01
CA GLU A 351 23.40 -7.74 -4.46
C GLU A 351 24.93 -7.84 -4.41
N ASN A 352 25.50 -9.04 -4.61
CA ASN A 352 26.95 -9.25 -4.57
C ASN A 352 27.59 -9.44 -5.95
N ASP A 353 26.80 -9.41 -7.05
CA ASP A 353 27.27 -9.61 -8.43
C ASP A 353 27.36 -8.30 -9.25
N ASP A 354 27.38 -7.11 -8.60
CA ASP A 354 27.67 -5.79 -9.22
C ASP A 354 29.05 -5.28 -8.86
#